data_6539e7db528f340f78e1171f1709dcef
#
_entry.id   6539e7db528f340f78e1171f1709dcef
#
_cell.length_a   1.000
_cell.length_b   1.000
_cell.length_c   1.000
_cell.angle_alpha   90.00
_cell.angle_beta   90.00
_cell.angle_gamma   90.00
#
_symmetry.space_group_name_H-M   'P 1'
#
loop_
_entity.id
_entity.type
_entity.pdbx_description
1 polymer ?
#
loop_
_entity_poly.entity_id
_entity_poly.type
_entity_poly.pdbx_seq_one_letter_code
_entity_poly.pdbx_strand_id
1 'polypeptide(L)'
;MASTHIEGNYKKSKVIKSREFCRVIDSNIVTAFAPFHWLNLAIKDFINAPLIAMTYGIVFSIIPISIFLLVISTQNHLLIFPVIIAFAIVGPAFATGLYDVAWQLEKGHKPTFKHSLKSMFRNPVGEWGFALLLVIIMIAWMRVAALVHVLYPSTADPTLEQLISFLSLGIAAGGIIAAVVFTLSAFTPQIMVERRVDIMTAIMTSIKAVNKNIFTMFVWSAIIVTLIALSILTLGFGFIFTMPILAFASWHAYIAVIKTKRHRDYE
;
A
#
# COMPACT_ATOMS: atom_id res chain seq x y z
N MET A 1 3.04 43.29 37.39
CA MET A 1 1.94 42.80 36.55
C MET A 1 2.27 42.45 35.10
N ALA A 2 3.48 42.71 34.61
CA ALA A 2 3.89 42.40 33.21
C ALA A 2 4.45 40.98 32.99
N SER A 3 4.95 40.30 34.04
CA SER A 3 5.57 38.97 33.91
C SER A 3 4.57 37.82 33.72
N THR A 4 3.37 37.93 34.26
CA THR A 4 2.32 36.89 34.17
C THR A 4 1.68 36.80 32.78
N HIS A 5 1.69 37.89 32.01
CA HIS A 5 1.15 37.89 30.62
C HIS A 5 2.10 37.25 29.61
N ILE A 6 3.42 37.28 29.84
CA ILE A 6 4.42 36.69 28.96
C ILE A 6 4.49 35.17 29.13
N GLU A 7 4.38 34.67 30.38
CA GLU A 7 4.33 33.22 30.65
C GLU A 7 3.05 32.55 30.12
N GLY A 8 1.91 33.24 30.23
CA GLY A 8 0.62 32.74 29.68
C GLY A 8 0.65 32.57 28.14
N ASN A 9 1.28 33.51 27.44
CA ASN A 9 1.45 33.43 25.99
C ASN A 9 2.48 32.38 25.57
N TYR A 10 3.55 32.18 26.32
CA TYR A 10 4.56 31.16 26.04
C TYR A 10 4.01 29.74 26.26
N LYS A 11 3.23 29.51 27.33
CA LYS A 11 2.52 28.25 27.55
C LYS A 11 1.45 27.96 26.50
N LYS A 12 0.66 28.99 26.08
CA LYS A 12 -0.31 28.83 24.98
C LYS A 12 0.37 28.50 23.65
N SER A 13 1.48 29.14 23.30
CA SER A 13 2.20 28.86 22.07
C SER A 13 2.86 27.47 22.08
N LYS A 14 3.37 27.01 23.23
CA LYS A 14 3.92 25.65 23.38
C LYS A 14 2.85 24.55 23.34
N VAL A 15 1.67 24.80 23.91
CA VAL A 15 0.52 23.88 23.83
C VAL A 15 -0.06 23.84 22.43
N ILE A 16 -0.06 24.96 21.69
CA ILE A 16 -0.48 25.00 20.29
C ILE A 16 0.55 24.26 19.41
N LYS A 17 1.87 24.44 19.60
CA LYS A 17 2.92 23.72 18.88
C LYS A 17 2.91 22.22 19.16
N SER A 18 2.62 21.78 20.39
CA SER A 18 2.53 20.34 20.70
C SER A 18 1.27 19.66 20.17
N ARG A 19 0.20 20.41 19.86
CA ARG A 19 -1.00 19.89 19.21
C ARG A 19 -0.90 19.82 17.68
N GLU A 20 0.06 20.49 17.06
CA GLU A 20 0.27 20.43 15.60
C GLU A 20 1.06 19.20 15.14
N PHE A 21 1.75 18.50 16.04
CA PHE A 21 2.69 17.44 15.70
C PHE A 21 2.06 16.11 15.20
N CYS A 22 0.74 15.96 15.25
CA CYS A 22 0.01 14.86 14.60
C CYS A 22 -1.42 15.31 14.25
N ARG A 23 -1.57 16.13 13.23
CA ARG A 23 -2.90 16.52 12.77
C ARG A 23 -3.46 15.45 11.85
N VAL A 24 -4.06 14.42 12.44
CA VAL A 24 -4.76 13.36 11.69
C VAL A 24 -5.80 14.00 10.75
N ILE A 25 -5.74 13.64 9.48
CA ILE A 25 -6.65 14.14 8.47
C ILE A 25 -8.01 13.45 8.64
N ASP A 26 -9.10 14.19 8.52
CA ASP A 26 -10.44 13.63 8.62
C ASP A 26 -10.76 12.71 7.44
N SER A 27 -11.57 11.69 7.72
CA SER A 27 -12.06 10.72 6.73
C SER A 27 -13.58 10.74 6.64
N ASN A 28 -14.09 10.44 5.44
CA ASN A 28 -15.50 10.20 5.17
C ASN A 28 -15.86 8.74 5.51
N ILE A 29 -17.15 8.49 5.72
CA ILE A 29 -17.71 7.14 5.75
C ILE A 29 -18.24 6.85 4.35
N VAL A 30 -17.88 5.68 3.81
CA VAL A 30 -18.31 5.21 2.49
C VAL A 30 -19.06 3.89 2.61
N THR A 31 -19.85 3.56 1.60
CA THR A 31 -20.64 2.32 1.59
C THR A 31 -19.75 1.09 1.43
N ALA A 32 -20.19 -0.07 1.92
CA ALA A 32 -19.44 -1.33 1.80
C ALA A 32 -19.15 -1.73 0.35
N PHE A 33 -19.99 -1.32 -0.60
CA PHE A 33 -19.85 -1.61 -2.03
C PHE A 33 -19.04 -0.56 -2.81
N ALA A 34 -18.57 0.50 -2.18
CA ALA A 34 -17.74 1.52 -2.81
C ALA A 34 -16.50 0.95 -3.55
N PRO A 35 -15.83 -0.12 -3.10
CA PRO A 35 -14.70 -0.72 -3.82
C PRO A 35 -15.00 -1.14 -5.26
N PHE A 36 -16.20 -1.59 -5.56
CA PHE A 36 -16.59 -1.93 -6.93
C PHE A 36 -16.70 -0.70 -7.82
N HIS A 37 -17.12 0.43 -7.25
CA HIS A 37 -17.13 1.71 -7.96
C HIS A 37 -15.70 2.20 -8.24
N TRP A 38 -14.78 2.07 -7.26
CA TRP A 38 -13.36 2.40 -7.45
C TRP A 38 -12.72 1.56 -8.56
N LEU A 39 -13.02 0.26 -8.63
CA LEU A 39 -12.56 -0.60 -9.71
C LEU A 39 -13.08 -0.16 -11.07
N ASN A 40 -14.36 0.20 -11.17
CA ASN A 40 -14.94 0.68 -12.42
C ASN A 40 -14.26 1.97 -12.90
N LEU A 41 -13.96 2.90 -12.00
CA LEU A 41 -13.20 4.11 -12.32
C LEU A 41 -11.76 3.77 -12.74
N ALA A 42 -11.11 2.84 -12.04
CA ALA A 42 -9.76 2.40 -12.37
C ALA A 42 -9.66 1.73 -13.75
N ILE A 43 -10.66 0.96 -14.14
CA ILE A 43 -10.73 0.36 -15.49
C ILE A 43 -10.87 1.46 -16.55
N LYS A 44 -11.65 2.51 -16.30
CA LYS A 44 -11.75 3.67 -17.19
C LYS A 44 -10.42 4.38 -17.32
N ASP A 45 -9.71 4.61 -16.21
CA ASP A 45 -8.38 5.23 -16.20
C ASP A 45 -7.36 4.38 -16.96
N PHE A 46 -7.41 3.05 -16.80
CA PHE A 46 -6.57 2.14 -17.56
C PHE A 46 -6.82 2.25 -19.07
N ILE A 47 -8.08 2.32 -19.49
CA ILE A 47 -8.47 2.48 -20.92
C ILE A 47 -8.04 3.85 -21.45
N ASN A 48 -8.07 4.91 -20.63
CA ASN A 48 -7.69 6.26 -21.02
C ASN A 48 -6.17 6.47 -21.12
N ALA A 49 -5.36 5.64 -20.41
CA ALA A 49 -3.90 5.72 -20.43
C ALA A 49 -3.23 4.33 -20.55
N PRO A 50 -3.60 3.51 -21.56
CA PRO A 50 -3.23 2.10 -21.59
C PRO A 50 -1.71 1.88 -21.72
N LEU A 51 -1.02 2.67 -22.53
CA LEU A 51 0.42 2.54 -22.73
C LEU A 51 1.21 2.80 -21.45
N ILE A 52 0.87 3.84 -20.70
CA ILE A 52 1.55 4.16 -19.45
C ILE A 52 1.21 3.08 -18.40
N ALA A 53 -0.06 2.72 -18.26
CA ALA A 53 -0.51 1.69 -17.33
C ALA A 53 0.19 0.35 -17.59
N MET A 54 0.21 -0.12 -18.85
CA MET A 54 0.87 -1.38 -19.22
C MET A 54 2.39 -1.33 -19.00
N THR A 55 3.04 -0.20 -19.25
CA THR A 55 4.49 -0.06 -18.99
C THR A 55 4.79 -0.29 -17.51
N TYR A 56 4.04 0.33 -16.60
CA TYR A 56 4.16 0.06 -15.18
C TYR A 56 3.80 -1.38 -14.82
N GLY A 57 2.73 -1.91 -15.40
CA GLY A 57 2.31 -3.30 -15.20
C GLY A 57 3.37 -4.32 -15.61
N ILE A 58 4.05 -4.09 -16.72
CA ILE A 58 5.18 -4.93 -17.18
C ILE A 58 6.32 -4.89 -16.15
N VAL A 59 6.68 -3.70 -15.65
CA VAL A 59 7.71 -3.58 -14.62
C VAL A 59 7.33 -4.36 -13.36
N PHE A 60 6.09 -4.26 -12.90
CA PHE A 60 5.59 -5.05 -11.77
C PHE A 60 5.57 -6.56 -12.05
N SER A 61 5.33 -6.99 -13.28
CA SER A 61 5.32 -8.41 -13.68
C SER A 61 6.71 -9.01 -13.79
N ILE A 62 7.70 -8.24 -14.19
CA ILE A 62 9.10 -8.74 -14.35
C ILE A 62 9.59 -9.35 -13.03
N ILE A 63 9.29 -8.75 -11.89
CA ILE A 63 9.79 -9.20 -10.59
C ILE A 63 9.28 -10.61 -10.24
N PRO A 64 7.95 -10.89 -10.15
CA PRO A 64 7.49 -12.24 -9.84
C PRO A 64 7.87 -13.27 -10.91
N ILE A 65 7.90 -12.88 -12.19
CA ILE A 65 8.36 -13.77 -13.27
C ILE A 65 9.84 -14.12 -13.09
N SER A 66 10.68 -13.13 -12.78
CA SER A 66 12.11 -13.35 -12.54
C SER A 66 12.35 -14.24 -11.33
N ILE A 67 11.57 -14.09 -10.23
CA ILE A 67 11.63 -14.97 -9.06
C ILE A 67 11.32 -16.41 -9.48
N PHE A 68 10.24 -16.60 -10.21
CA PHE A 68 9.81 -17.92 -10.66
C PHE A 68 10.88 -18.60 -11.51
N LEU A 69 11.43 -17.90 -12.51
CA LEU A 69 12.50 -18.41 -13.37
C LEU A 69 13.78 -18.72 -12.58
N LEU A 70 14.15 -17.85 -11.65
CA LEU A 70 15.35 -17.99 -10.83
C LEU A 70 15.25 -19.22 -9.91
N VAL A 71 14.09 -19.44 -9.28
CA VAL A 71 13.84 -20.61 -8.41
C VAL A 71 13.91 -21.90 -9.22
N ILE A 72 13.32 -21.95 -10.41
CA ILE A 72 13.35 -23.13 -11.28
C ILE A 72 14.78 -23.41 -11.77
N SER A 73 15.51 -22.39 -12.19
CA SER A 73 16.84 -22.57 -12.79
C SER A 73 17.91 -22.94 -11.77
N THR A 74 17.84 -22.38 -10.56
CA THR A 74 18.89 -22.57 -9.52
C THR A 74 18.52 -23.60 -8.47
N GLN A 75 17.26 -24.04 -8.39
CA GLN A 75 16.72 -24.89 -7.33
C GLN A 75 16.97 -24.29 -5.91
N ASN A 76 17.28 -23.00 -5.83
CA ASN A 76 17.62 -22.31 -4.58
C ASN A 76 16.49 -21.36 -4.17
N HIS A 77 15.65 -21.82 -3.25
CA HIS A 77 14.51 -21.05 -2.75
C HIS A 77 14.91 -19.83 -1.91
N LEU A 78 16.15 -19.77 -1.39
CA LEU A 78 16.61 -18.65 -0.58
C LEU A 78 16.71 -17.35 -1.37
N LEU A 79 16.86 -17.42 -2.69
CA LEU A 79 16.90 -16.26 -3.58
C LEU A 79 15.56 -15.50 -3.67
N ILE A 80 14.46 -16.09 -3.19
CA ILE A 80 13.16 -15.42 -3.11
C ILE A 80 13.22 -14.21 -2.16
N PHE A 81 13.92 -14.32 -1.03
CA PHE A 81 13.93 -13.28 0.01
C PHE A 81 14.51 -11.94 -0.45
N PRO A 82 15.71 -11.87 -1.08
CA PRO A 82 16.26 -10.61 -1.58
C PRO A 82 15.34 -9.92 -2.59
N VAL A 83 14.66 -10.70 -3.45
CA VAL A 83 13.78 -10.15 -4.49
C VAL A 83 12.49 -9.59 -3.90
N ILE A 84 11.91 -10.27 -2.89
CA ILE A 84 10.74 -9.75 -2.17
C ILE A 84 11.12 -8.44 -1.44
N ILE A 85 12.30 -8.37 -0.82
CA ILE A 85 12.80 -7.15 -0.17
C ILE A 85 12.94 -6.02 -1.19
N ALA A 86 13.56 -6.28 -2.33
CA ALA A 86 13.69 -5.30 -3.41
C ALA A 86 12.32 -4.79 -3.88
N PHE A 87 11.32 -5.69 -4.01
CA PHE A 87 9.96 -5.31 -4.39
C PHE A 87 9.28 -4.45 -3.32
N ALA A 88 9.44 -4.78 -2.04
CA ALA A 88 8.89 -3.99 -0.94
C ALA A 88 9.45 -2.56 -0.89
N ILE A 89 10.70 -2.38 -1.32
CA ILE A 89 11.36 -1.06 -1.40
C ILE A 89 10.88 -0.27 -2.64
N VAL A 90 10.86 -0.92 -3.79
CA VAL A 90 10.60 -0.26 -5.08
C VAL A 90 9.11 -0.12 -5.37
N GLY A 91 8.29 -1.06 -4.89
CA GLY A 91 6.85 -1.09 -5.14
C GLY A 91 6.11 0.20 -4.83
N PRO A 92 6.29 0.80 -3.64
CA PRO A 92 5.64 2.08 -3.30
C PRO A 92 5.98 3.22 -4.26
N ALA A 93 7.24 3.32 -4.71
CA ALA A 93 7.67 4.35 -5.65
C ALA A 93 6.96 4.20 -7.00
N PHE A 94 6.88 2.97 -7.54
CA PHE A 94 6.15 2.73 -8.79
C PHE A 94 4.63 2.95 -8.64
N ALA A 95 4.05 2.60 -7.49
CA ALA A 95 2.66 2.91 -7.20
C ALA A 95 2.40 4.43 -7.20
N THR A 96 3.34 5.22 -6.66
CA THR A 96 3.29 6.69 -6.71
C THR A 96 3.19 7.22 -8.14
N GLY A 97 3.96 6.64 -9.07
CA GLY A 97 3.87 6.99 -10.50
C GLY A 97 2.47 6.75 -11.08
N LEU A 98 1.82 5.64 -10.73
CA LEU A 98 0.46 5.34 -11.15
C LEU A 98 -0.59 6.25 -10.47
N TYR A 99 -0.41 6.60 -9.20
CA TYR A 99 -1.28 7.57 -8.53
C TYR A 99 -1.23 8.96 -9.21
N ASP A 100 -0.05 9.37 -9.67
CA ASP A 100 0.09 10.60 -10.44
C ASP A 100 -0.63 10.54 -11.79
N VAL A 101 -0.60 9.39 -12.47
CA VAL A 101 -1.37 9.18 -13.72
C VAL A 101 -2.87 9.31 -13.46
N ALA A 102 -3.39 8.64 -12.41
CA ALA A 102 -4.80 8.75 -12.03
C ALA A 102 -5.19 10.19 -11.66
N TRP A 103 -4.32 10.90 -10.95
CA TRP A 103 -4.52 12.30 -10.62
C TRP A 103 -4.54 13.21 -11.87
N GLN A 104 -3.66 12.99 -12.85
CA GLN A 104 -3.68 13.72 -14.13
C GLN A 104 -5.00 13.50 -14.87
N LEU A 105 -5.48 12.24 -14.94
CA LEU A 105 -6.75 11.89 -15.59
C LEU A 105 -7.95 12.53 -14.87
N GLU A 106 -7.95 12.51 -13.53
CA GLU A 106 -9.00 13.14 -12.72
C GLU A 106 -9.12 14.64 -13.02
N LYS A 107 -7.99 15.31 -13.29
CA LYS A 107 -7.94 16.74 -13.67
C LYS A 107 -8.23 17.00 -15.15
N GLY A 108 -8.55 15.98 -15.93
CA GLY A 108 -8.81 16.09 -17.35
C GLY A 108 -7.56 16.36 -18.20
N HIS A 109 -6.37 16.11 -17.64
CA HIS A 109 -5.11 16.28 -18.35
C HIS A 109 -4.72 14.99 -19.07
N LYS A 110 -4.00 15.09 -20.18
CA LYS A 110 -3.38 13.93 -20.82
C LYS A 110 -2.16 13.50 -20.00
N PRO A 111 -2.16 12.29 -19.43
CA PRO A 111 -1.04 11.83 -18.60
C PRO A 111 0.22 11.68 -19.44
N THR A 112 1.36 12.04 -18.85
CA THR A 112 2.67 11.90 -19.47
C THR A 112 3.58 11.06 -18.60
N PHE A 113 4.31 10.13 -19.24
CA PHE A 113 5.25 9.26 -18.55
C PHE A 113 6.34 10.04 -17.79
N LYS A 114 6.82 11.14 -18.38
CA LYS A 114 7.83 12.02 -17.75
C LYS A 114 7.32 12.64 -16.45
N HIS A 115 6.08 13.08 -16.40
CA HIS A 115 5.49 13.66 -15.19
C HIS A 115 5.29 12.59 -14.11
N SER A 116 4.77 11.43 -14.50
CA SER A 116 4.60 10.29 -13.62
C SER A 116 5.92 9.80 -13.00
N LEU A 117 7.00 9.67 -13.79
CA LEU A 117 8.33 9.35 -13.26
C LEU A 117 8.87 10.42 -12.30
N LYS A 118 8.66 11.71 -12.59
CA LYS A 118 9.08 12.80 -11.70
C LYS A 118 8.32 12.77 -10.37
N SER A 119 7.08 12.31 -10.36
CA SER A 119 6.26 12.23 -9.15
C SER A 119 6.84 11.25 -8.13
N MET A 120 7.50 10.16 -8.57
CA MET A 120 8.15 9.16 -7.73
C MET A 120 9.27 9.76 -6.85
N PHE A 121 9.80 10.91 -7.23
CA PHE A 121 10.86 11.60 -6.49
C PHE A 121 10.36 12.88 -5.80
N ARG A 122 9.04 13.06 -5.69
CA ARG A 122 8.45 14.30 -5.13
C ARG A 122 8.62 14.39 -3.60
N ASN A 123 8.56 13.26 -2.91
CA ASN A 123 8.74 13.16 -1.46
C ASN A 123 9.65 11.96 -1.09
N PRO A 124 10.94 12.00 -1.48
CA PRO A 124 11.82 10.85 -1.31
C PRO A 124 11.99 10.45 0.16
N VAL A 125 12.03 11.40 1.09
CA VAL A 125 12.18 11.10 2.53
C VAL A 125 10.97 10.33 3.06
N GLY A 126 9.76 10.73 2.68
CA GLY A 126 8.53 10.03 3.07
C GLY A 126 8.45 8.64 2.45
N GLU A 127 8.71 8.52 1.15
CA GLU A 127 8.62 7.26 0.41
C GLU A 127 9.66 6.24 0.89
N TRP A 128 10.93 6.63 1.02
CA TRP A 128 11.97 5.75 1.54
C TRP A 128 11.76 5.37 3.00
N GLY A 129 11.29 6.32 3.83
CA GLY A 129 10.96 6.03 5.22
C GLY A 129 9.81 5.02 5.34
N PHE A 130 8.79 5.14 4.50
CA PHE A 130 7.70 4.18 4.46
C PHE A 130 8.14 2.81 3.91
N ALA A 131 8.96 2.79 2.86
CA ALA A 131 9.54 1.55 2.33
C ALA A 131 10.38 0.83 3.41
N LEU A 132 11.20 1.56 4.16
CA LEU A 132 11.97 1.01 5.28
C LEU A 132 11.06 0.42 6.37
N LEU A 133 9.97 1.09 6.71
CA LEU A 133 8.97 0.55 7.65
C LEU A 133 8.40 -0.78 7.16
N LEU A 134 8.02 -0.86 5.88
CA LEU A 134 7.52 -2.11 5.29
C LEU A 134 8.56 -3.23 5.33
N VAL A 135 9.84 -2.92 5.05
CA VAL A 135 10.94 -3.90 5.16
C VAL A 135 11.10 -4.41 6.59
N ILE A 136 11.04 -3.54 7.60
CA ILE A 136 11.11 -3.94 9.01
C ILE A 136 9.96 -4.88 9.37
N ILE A 137 8.73 -4.55 8.98
CA ILE A 137 7.56 -5.41 9.21
C ILE A 137 7.71 -6.74 8.49
N MET A 138 8.24 -6.74 7.27
CA MET A 138 8.48 -7.96 6.51
C MET A 138 9.55 -8.86 7.15
N ILE A 139 10.64 -8.27 7.69
CA ILE A 139 11.65 -9.03 8.45
C ILE A 139 10.99 -9.66 9.70
N ALA A 140 10.18 -8.89 10.42
CA ALA A 140 9.42 -9.41 11.56
C ALA A 140 8.49 -10.57 11.14
N TRP A 141 7.77 -10.42 10.01
CA TRP A 141 6.95 -11.48 9.44
C TRP A 141 7.76 -12.74 9.10
N MET A 142 8.93 -12.61 8.48
CA MET A 142 9.78 -13.76 8.17
C MET A 142 10.22 -14.51 9.44
N ARG A 143 10.45 -13.79 10.55
CA ARG A 143 10.76 -14.42 11.84
C ARG A 143 9.56 -15.21 12.39
N VAL A 144 8.35 -14.63 12.33
CA VAL A 144 7.12 -15.32 12.74
C VAL A 144 6.87 -16.54 11.84
N ALA A 145 7.02 -16.40 10.53
CA ALA A 145 6.86 -17.50 9.58
C ALA A 145 7.88 -18.64 9.85
N ALA A 146 9.12 -18.31 10.17
CA ALA A 146 10.14 -19.29 10.56
C ALA A 146 9.77 -20.04 11.85
N LEU A 147 9.22 -19.32 12.85
CA LEU A 147 8.73 -19.95 14.09
C LEU A 147 7.54 -20.89 13.83
N VAL A 148 6.59 -20.46 12.99
CA VAL A 148 5.47 -21.32 12.58
C VAL A 148 5.99 -22.54 11.83
N HIS A 149 7.00 -22.39 10.99
CA HIS A 149 7.59 -23.51 10.23
C HIS A 149 8.22 -24.59 11.13
N VAL A 150 8.74 -24.22 12.30
CA VAL A 150 9.25 -25.21 13.30
C VAL A 150 8.15 -26.18 13.75
N LEU A 151 6.89 -25.77 13.67
CA LEU A 151 5.73 -26.59 14.02
C LEU A 151 5.26 -27.50 12.87
N TYR A 152 5.97 -27.46 11.72
CA TYR A 152 5.67 -28.38 10.62
C TYR A 152 5.88 -29.81 11.06
N PRO A 153 4.93 -30.75 10.75
CA PRO A 153 5.06 -32.14 11.13
C PRO A 153 6.37 -32.78 10.62
N SER A 154 7.14 -33.35 11.53
CA SER A 154 8.44 -34.00 11.22
C SER A 154 8.30 -35.40 10.62
N THR A 155 7.07 -35.88 10.43
CA THR A 155 6.77 -37.20 9.84
C THR A 155 6.91 -37.17 8.33
N ALA A 156 7.41 -38.25 7.70
CA ALA A 156 7.57 -38.33 6.25
C ALA A 156 6.23 -38.18 5.51
N ASP A 157 5.13 -38.67 6.08
CA ASP A 157 3.77 -38.56 5.55
C ASP A 157 2.87 -37.94 6.63
N PRO A 158 2.75 -36.61 6.68
CA PRO A 158 1.90 -35.95 7.66
C PRO A 158 0.42 -36.23 7.37
N THR A 159 -0.36 -36.46 8.43
CA THR A 159 -1.82 -36.62 8.31
C THR A 159 -2.48 -35.32 7.92
N LEU A 160 -3.66 -35.41 7.30
CA LEU A 160 -4.45 -34.21 6.89
C LEU A 160 -4.75 -33.32 8.12
N GLU A 161 -5.03 -33.88 9.28
CA GLU A 161 -5.28 -33.14 10.51
C GLU A 161 -4.07 -32.32 10.97
N GLN A 162 -2.86 -32.93 10.91
CA GLN A 162 -1.61 -32.21 11.23
C GLN A 162 -1.33 -31.08 10.27
N LEU A 163 -1.59 -31.30 8.97
CA LEU A 163 -1.44 -30.24 7.95
C LEU A 163 -2.46 -29.11 8.15
N ILE A 164 -3.72 -29.43 8.45
CA ILE A 164 -4.75 -28.42 8.71
C ILE A 164 -4.37 -27.59 9.94
N SER A 165 -3.91 -28.22 11.02
CA SER A 165 -3.49 -27.54 12.24
C SER A 165 -2.32 -26.58 11.98
N PHE A 166 -1.30 -27.02 11.25
CA PHE A 166 -0.17 -26.20 10.84
C PHE A 166 -0.60 -25.02 9.93
N LEU A 167 -1.37 -25.30 8.89
CA LEU A 167 -1.85 -24.29 7.94
C LEU A 167 -2.76 -23.26 8.61
N SER A 168 -3.66 -23.69 9.51
CA SER A 168 -4.56 -22.78 10.22
C SER A 168 -3.80 -21.77 11.07
N LEU A 169 -2.75 -22.20 11.78
CA LEU A 169 -1.88 -21.32 12.55
C LEU A 169 -1.13 -20.35 11.64
N GLY A 170 -0.57 -20.84 10.53
CA GLY A 170 0.12 -20.02 9.54
C GLY A 170 -0.78 -18.96 8.91
N ILE A 171 -2.00 -19.35 8.52
CA ILE A 171 -3.01 -18.45 7.95
C ILE A 171 -3.45 -17.41 9.00
N ALA A 172 -3.68 -17.81 10.26
CA ALA A 172 -4.06 -16.89 11.32
C ALA A 172 -2.96 -15.86 11.60
N ALA A 173 -1.71 -16.31 11.79
CA ALA A 173 -0.57 -15.42 12.00
C ALA A 173 -0.33 -14.49 10.81
N GLY A 174 -0.37 -15.02 9.58
CA GLY A 174 -0.24 -14.26 8.35
C GLY A 174 -1.37 -13.25 8.16
N GLY A 175 -2.60 -13.65 8.44
CA GLY A 175 -3.78 -12.81 8.35
C GLY A 175 -3.71 -11.61 9.30
N ILE A 176 -3.26 -11.81 10.54
CA ILE A 176 -3.09 -10.73 11.52
C ILE A 176 -2.05 -9.72 11.02
N ILE A 177 -0.89 -10.18 10.58
CA ILE A 177 0.17 -9.29 10.09
C ILE A 177 -0.27 -8.58 8.81
N ALA A 178 -0.93 -9.29 7.89
CA ALA A 178 -1.47 -8.69 6.68
C ALA A 178 -2.51 -7.60 6.99
N ALA A 179 -3.39 -7.81 7.98
CA ALA A 179 -4.35 -6.81 8.43
C ALA A 179 -3.67 -5.57 9.04
N VAL A 180 -2.60 -5.76 9.83
CA VAL A 180 -1.79 -4.66 10.37
C VAL A 180 -1.14 -3.88 9.23
N VAL A 181 -0.43 -4.56 8.33
CA VAL A 181 0.23 -3.92 7.17
C VAL A 181 -0.78 -3.18 6.31
N PHE A 182 -1.92 -3.80 6.00
CA PHE A 182 -3.00 -3.17 5.24
C PHE A 182 -3.50 -1.89 5.91
N THR A 183 -3.75 -1.94 7.22
CA THR A 183 -4.25 -0.79 7.99
C THR A 183 -3.26 0.38 8.00
N LEU A 184 -1.95 0.08 8.09
CA LEU A 184 -0.88 1.08 8.03
C LEU A 184 -0.70 1.66 6.63
N SER A 185 -0.89 0.85 5.58
CA SER A 185 -0.47 1.18 4.21
C SER A 185 -1.61 1.58 3.27
N ALA A 186 -2.88 1.31 3.62
CA ALA A 186 -4.02 1.48 2.70
C ALA A 186 -4.10 2.88 2.06
N PHE A 187 -3.80 3.93 2.81
CA PHE A 187 -3.86 5.32 2.34
C PHE A 187 -2.56 6.09 2.53
N THR A 188 -1.57 5.54 3.23
CA THR A 188 -0.32 6.23 3.58
C THR A 188 0.45 6.75 2.37
N PRO A 189 0.71 5.95 1.30
CA PRO A 189 1.44 6.43 0.14
C PRO A 189 0.71 7.58 -0.58
N GLN A 190 -0.60 7.47 -0.79
CA GLN A 190 -1.40 8.47 -1.46
C GLN A 190 -1.42 9.80 -0.68
N ILE A 191 -1.54 9.74 0.66
CA ILE A 191 -1.49 10.90 1.54
C ILE A 191 -0.14 11.61 1.42
N MET A 192 0.96 10.86 1.43
CA MET A 192 2.30 11.43 1.35
C MET A 192 2.58 12.08 -0.01
N VAL A 193 2.09 11.47 -1.09
CA VAL A 193 2.21 12.00 -2.45
C VAL A 193 1.43 13.30 -2.60
N GLU A 194 0.18 13.30 -2.16
CA GLU A 194 -0.69 14.47 -2.31
C GLU A 194 -0.29 15.62 -1.38
N ARG A 195 -0.01 15.36 -0.12
CA ARG A 195 0.03 16.42 0.92
C ARG A 195 1.41 16.74 1.46
N ARG A 196 2.44 15.98 1.11
CA ARG A 196 3.80 16.14 1.63
C ARG A 196 3.85 16.22 3.17
N VAL A 197 3.00 15.43 3.84
CA VAL A 197 2.98 15.31 5.30
C VAL A 197 4.05 14.31 5.76
N ASP A 198 4.37 14.34 7.05
CA ASP A 198 5.25 13.36 7.67
C ASP A 198 4.62 11.96 7.69
N ILE A 199 5.45 10.93 7.78
CA ILE A 199 5.06 9.53 7.74
C ILE A 199 4.07 9.21 8.87
N MET A 200 4.31 9.73 10.09
CA MET A 200 3.48 9.45 11.25
C MET A 200 2.04 9.97 11.05
N THR A 201 1.89 11.19 10.56
CA THR A 201 0.59 11.79 10.22
C THR A 201 -0.12 10.96 9.15
N ALA A 202 0.59 10.50 8.12
CA ALA A 202 0.01 9.67 7.06
C ALA A 202 -0.46 8.31 7.60
N ILE A 203 0.36 7.62 8.39
CA ILE A 203 0.03 6.32 9.00
C ILE A 203 -1.17 6.45 9.95
N MET A 204 -1.14 7.42 10.86
CA MET A 204 -2.25 7.62 11.81
C MET A 204 -3.56 7.96 11.11
N THR A 205 -3.47 8.70 10.01
CA THR A 205 -4.64 8.99 9.16
C THR A 205 -5.17 7.72 8.48
N SER A 206 -4.27 6.88 7.93
CA SER A 206 -4.64 5.59 7.33
C SER A 206 -5.33 4.69 8.34
N ILE A 207 -4.76 4.49 9.53
CA ILE A 207 -5.36 3.71 10.61
C ILE A 207 -6.76 4.20 10.95
N LYS A 208 -6.93 5.51 11.16
CA LYS A 208 -8.22 6.09 11.51
C LYS A 208 -9.25 5.90 10.39
N ALA A 209 -8.84 6.07 9.13
CA ALA A 209 -9.70 5.92 7.96
C ALA A 209 -10.16 4.47 7.75
N VAL A 210 -9.24 3.50 7.90
CA VAL A 210 -9.55 2.06 7.81
C VAL A 210 -10.50 1.66 8.94
N ASN A 211 -10.22 2.02 10.19
CA ASN A 211 -11.06 1.69 11.34
C ASN A 211 -12.47 2.31 11.23
N LYS A 212 -12.59 3.48 10.62
CA LYS A 212 -13.89 4.13 10.40
C LYS A 212 -14.72 3.46 9.30
N ASN A 213 -14.06 2.74 8.37
CA ASN A 213 -14.67 2.10 7.21
C ASN A 213 -14.37 0.58 7.15
N ILE A 214 -14.37 -0.10 8.29
CA ILE A 214 -13.86 -1.47 8.43
C ILE A 214 -14.48 -2.46 7.44
N PHE A 215 -15.80 -2.42 7.24
CA PHE A 215 -16.49 -3.32 6.30
C PHE A 215 -16.10 -3.02 4.85
N THR A 216 -16.03 -1.76 4.46
CA THR A 216 -15.60 -1.34 3.12
C THR A 216 -14.16 -1.77 2.86
N MET A 217 -13.28 -1.59 3.85
CA MET A 217 -11.87 -1.96 3.76
C MET A 217 -11.67 -3.47 3.77
N PHE A 218 -12.54 -4.23 4.45
CA PHE A 218 -12.54 -5.68 4.36
C PHE A 218 -12.91 -6.15 2.93
N VAL A 219 -13.97 -5.61 2.34
CA VAL A 219 -14.32 -5.90 0.93
C VAL A 219 -13.17 -5.51 -0.01
N TRP A 220 -12.55 -4.34 0.22
CA TRP A 220 -11.43 -3.87 -0.58
C TRP A 220 -10.21 -4.81 -0.48
N SER A 221 -9.85 -5.24 0.72
CA SER A 221 -8.74 -6.18 0.92
C SER A 221 -9.03 -7.55 0.28
N ALA A 222 -10.26 -8.04 0.33
CA ALA A 222 -10.65 -9.28 -0.34
C ALA A 222 -10.50 -9.19 -1.87
N ILE A 223 -10.88 -8.06 -2.46
CA ILE A 223 -10.68 -7.80 -3.91
C ILE A 223 -9.19 -7.79 -4.25
N ILE A 224 -8.35 -7.08 -3.47
CA ILE A 224 -6.90 -7.05 -3.67
C ILE A 224 -6.32 -8.45 -3.64
N VAL A 225 -6.63 -9.24 -2.60
CA VAL A 225 -6.14 -10.61 -2.44
C VAL A 225 -6.57 -11.49 -3.63
N THR A 226 -7.83 -11.39 -4.05
CA THR A 226 -8.35 -12.14 -5.20
C THR A 226 -7.62 -11.81 -6.49
N LEU A 227 -7.43 -10.51 -6.79
CA LEU A 227 -6.74 -10.09 -8.01
C LEU A 227 -5.26 -10.47 -8.01
N ILE A 228 -4.60 -10.39 -6.85
CA ILE A 228 -3.21 -10.85 -6.69
C ILE A 228 -3.14 -12.37 -6.88
N ALA A 229 -4.03 -13.14 -6.26
CA ALA A 229 -4.07 -14.60 -6.41
C ALA A 229 -4.26 -15.00 -7.88
N LEU A 230 -5.21 -14.38 -8.58
CA LEU A 230 -5.42 -14.60 -10.02
C LEU A 230 -4.16 -14.25 -10.83
N SER A 231 -3.45 -13.20 -10.47
CA SER A 231 -2.21 -12.80 -11.15
C SER A 231 -1.07 -13.80 -10.92
N ILE A 232 -0.99 -14.40 -9.73
CA ILE A 232 -0.02 -15.47 -9.42
C ILE A 232 -0.35 -16.73 -10.21
N LEU A 233 -1.64 -17.09 -10.34
CA LEU A 233 -2.08 -18.25 -11.12
C LEU A 233 -1.68 -18.15 -12.61
N THR A 234 -1.52 -16.93 -13.13
CA THR A 234 -1.00 -16.68 -14.48
C THR A 234 0.52 -16.56 -14.52
N LEU A 235 1.25 -17.14 -13.55
CA LEU A 235 2.71 -17.08 -13.41
C LEU A 235 3.27 -15.64 -13.37
N GLY A 236 2.46 -14.68 -12.92
CA GLY A 236 2.83 -13.28 -12.81
C GLY A 236 2.45 -12.39 -13.99
N PHE A 237 2.05 -12.96 -15.14
CA PHE A 237 1.61 -12.15 -16.28
C PHE A 237 0.35 -11.32 -15.99
N GLY A 238 -0.53 -11.79 -15.11
CA GLY A 238 -1.72 -11.07 -14.69
C GLY A 238 -1.41 -9.70 -14.07
N PHE A 239 -0.22 -9.53 -13.47
CA PHE A 239 0.19 -8.26 -12.86
C PHE A 239 0.31 -7.11 -13.87
N ILE A 240 0.48 -7.40 -15.17
CA ILE A 240 0.48 -6.37 -16.23
C ILE A 240 -0.80 -5.52 -16.19
N PHE A 241 -1.92 -6.15 -15.87
CA PHE A 241 -3.23 -5.49 -15.82
C PHE A 241 -3.65 -5.18 -14.39
N THR A 242 -3.48 -6.13 -13.46
CA THR A 242 -4.02 -6.01 -12.11
C THR A 242 -3.32 -4.95 -11.28
N MET A 243 -1.98 -4.80 -11.40
CA MET A 243 -1.24 -3.79 -10.61
C MET A 243 -1.63 -2.36 -10.97
N PRO A 244 -1.68 -1.94 -12.27
CA PRO A 244 -2.18 -0.62 -12.61
C PRO A 244 -3.63 -0.39 -12.18
N ILE A 245 -4.51 -1.38 -12.38
CA ILE A 245 -5.92 -1.27 -11.97
C ILE A 245 -6.02 -1.10 -10.45
N LEU A 246 -5.30 -1.89 -9.65
CA LEU A 246 -5.29 -1.76 -8.20
C LEU A 246 -4.71 -0.41 -7.74
N ALA A 247 -3.68 0.10 -8.40
CA ALA A 247 -3.13 1.41 -8.08
C ALA A 247 -4.13 2.53 -8.37
N PHE A 248 -4.76 2.54 -9.55
CA PHE A 248 -5.80 3.52 -9.89
C PHE A 248 -7.00 3.42 -8.94
N ALA A 249 -7.47 2.19 -8.64
CA ALA A 249 -8.56 1.99 -7.69
C ALA A 249 -8.19 2.46 -6.27
N SER A 250 -6.94 2.26 -5.84
CA SER A 250 -6.43 2.77 -4.56
C SER A 250 -6.42 4.30 -4.52
N TRP A 251 -6.13 4.97 -5.66
CA TRP A 251 -6.24 6.42 -5.77
C TRP A 251 -7.70 6.89 -5.61
N HIS A 252 -8.64 6.26 -6.30
CA HIS A 252 -10.08 6.57 -6.16
C HIS A 252 -10.60 6.28 -4.75
N ALA A 253 -10.12 5.19 -4.11
CA ALA A 253 -10.41 4.91 -2.71
C ALA A 253 -9.92 6.04 -1.79
N TYR A 254 -8.69 6.52 -2.01
CA TYR A 254 -8.11 7.63 -1.28
C TYR A 254 -8.97 8.90 -1.38
N ILE A 255 -9.36 9.29 -2.58
CA ILE A 255 -10.19 10.50 -2.80
C ILE A 255 -11.57 10.36 -2.15
N ALA A 256 -12.16 9.17 -2.21
CA ALA A 256 -13.47 8.93 -1.63
C ALA A 256 -13.46 8.95 -0.10
N VAL A 257 -12.40 8.37 0.51
CA VAL A 257 -12.32 8.16 1.95
C VAL A 257 -11.66 9.32 2.68
N ILE A 258 -10.57 9.89 2.16
CA ILE A 258 -9.83 10.97 2.84
C ILE A 258 -10.38 12.33 2.41
N LYS A 259 -10.75 13.20 3.36
CA LYS A 259 -11.20 14.56 3.04
C LYS A 259 -10.09 15.37 2.42
N THR A 260 -10.19 15.63 1.13
CA THR A 260 -9.24 16.47 0.39
C THR A 260 -9.53 17.95 0.63
N LYS A 261 -8.50 18.77 0.79
CA LYS A 261 -8.66 20.17 1.22
C LYS A 261 -9.05 21.17 0.15
N ARG A 262 -8.86 20.94 -1.14
CA ARG A 262 -9.23 21.84 -2.27
C ARG A 262 -9.04 21.15 -3.61
N HIS A 263 -9.76 21.64 -4.64
CA HIS A 263 -9.30 21.52 -6.02
C HIS A 263 -7.86 22.03 -6.10
N ARG A 264 -6.94 21.15 -6.48
CA ARG A 264 -5.59 21.58 -6.80
C ARG A 264 -5.58 22.07 -8.23
N ASP A 265 -5.01 23.24 -8.43
CA ASP A 265 -4.60 23.62 -9.77
C ASP A 265 -3.43 22.71 -10.19
N TYR A 266 -3.44 22.31 -11.44
CA TYR A 266 -2.37 21.48 -12.00
C TYR A 266 -1.12 22.35 -12.15
N GLU A 267 -0.07 22.02 -11.42
CA GLU A 267 1.25 22.67 -11.50
C GLU A 267 2.17 21.94 -12.46
#